data_4d9964ae672fc4a0dcf26190cc7f3c8a
#
_entry.id   4d9964ae672fc4a0dcf26190cc7f3c8a
#
_cell.length_a   1.000
_cell.length_b   1.000
_cell.length_c   1.000
_cell.angle_alpha   90.00
_cell.angle_beta   90.00
_cell.angle_gamma   90.00
#
_symmetry.space_group_name_H-M   'P 1'
#
loop_
_entity.id
_entity.type
_entity.pdbx_description
1 polymer ?
#
loop_
_entity_poly.entity_id
_entity_poly.type
_entity_poly.pdbx_seq_one_letter_code
_entity_poly.pdbx_strand_id
1 'polypeptide(L)'
;DFIVKHGGIPNFKGLYGFPGTACISLNDTIIHGIPSHDIVIRPGDIVSIDTGAKVDGFNGDNACTYAVGKIDLEAQRLLDVTKAALYKGIEQAVAGNRIGDIGYAVQSYCEDAGFSVVREFVGHGTGRELHEDPEVPNYGHQGRGPRLVPGMTIAIEPMICQ
;
A
#
# COMPACT_ATOMS: atom_id res chain seq x y z
N ASP A 1 14.24 -13.73 -8.23
CA ASP A 1 14.42 -15.21 -8.36
C ASP A 1 13.31 -16.01 -7.69
N PHE A 2 12.84 -15.64 -6.48
CA PHE A 2 11.80 -16.40 -5.77
C PHE A 2 10.49 -16.49 -6.57
N ILE A 3 9.94 -15.35 -7.02
CA ILE A 3 8.70 -15.29 -7.81
C ILE A 3 8.79 -16.19 -9.04
N VAL A 4 9.87 -16.06 -9.82
CA VAL A 4 10.07 -16.83 -11.06
C VAL A 4 10.21 -18.33 -10.78
N LYS A 5 10.95 -18.72 -9.73
CA LYS A 5 11.09 -20.13 -9.33
C LYS A 5 9.77 -20.79 -8.94
N HIS A 6 8.78 -19.99 -8.51
CA HIS A 6 7.45 -20.47 -8.15
C HIS A 6 6.41 -20.25 -9.27
N GLY A 7 6.85 -20.01 -10.51
CA GLY A 7 5.98 -19.91 -11.69
C GLY A 7 5.30 -18.56 -11.85
N GLY A 8 5.64 -17.57 -11.02
CA GLY A 8 5.09 -16.23 -11.12
C GLY A 8 5.93 -15.30 -12.01
N ILE A 9 5.34 -14.20 -12.40
CA ILE A 9 5.98 -13.11 -13.14
C ILE A 9 6.05 -11.88 -12.23
N PRO A 10 7.25 -11.30 -11.99
CA PRO A 10 7.36 -10.05 -11.24
C PRO A 10 6.67 -8.91 -11.97
N ASN A 11 5.76 -8.20 -11.31
CA ASN A 11 4.93 -7.18 -11.96
C ASN A 11 5.67 -5.86 -12.18
N PHE A 12 6.53 -5.46 -11.23
CA PHE A 12 7.07 -4.09 -11.23
C PHE A 12 8.24 -3.90 -12.20
N LYS A 13 9.01 -4.97 -12.48
CA LYS A 13 10.16 -4.86 -13.37
C LYS A 13 9.74 -4.52 -14.80
N GLY A 14 10.13 -3.34 -15.26
CA GLY A 14 9.79 -2.80 -16.58
C GLY A 14 8.48 -2.02 -16.62
N LEU A 15 7.65 -2.06 -15.57
CA LEU A 15 6.43 -1.28 -15.46
C LEU A 15 6.80 0.22 -15.43
N TYR A 16 6.33 0.98 -16.41
CA TYR A 16 6.69 2.41 -16.59
C TYR A 16 8.20 2.69 -16.53
N GLY A 17 9.02 1.69 -16.92
CA GLY A 17 10.48 1.80 -16.89
C GLY A 17 11.12 1.52 -15.52
N PHE A 18 10.37 1.04 -14.53
CA PHE A 18 10.92 0.72 -13.21
C PHE A 18 11.95 -0.41 -13.30
N PRO A 19 13.17 -0.25 -12.72
CA PRO A 19 14.26 -1.19 -12.96
C PRO A 19 14.25 -2.42 -12.06
N GLY A 20 13.54 -2.35 -10.91
CA GLY A 20 13.54 -3.38 -9.86
C GLY A 20 12.36 -4.34 -9.95
N THR A 21 12.40 -5.42 -9.19
CA THR A 21 11.29 -6.36 -8.99
C THR A 21 10.47 -6.06 -7.75
N ALA A 22 10.96 -5.15 -6.91
CA ALA A 22 10.30 -4.65 -5.71
C ALA A 22 10.69 -3.18 -5.53
N CYS A 23 9.79 -2.37 -4.98
CA CYS A 23 10.12 -1.05 -4.48
C CYS A 23 10.69 -1.20 -3.07
N ILE A 24 11.79 -0.50 -2.79
CA ILE A 24 12.43 -0.46 -1.47
C ILE A 24 12.54 1.01 -1.07
N SER A 25 11.65 1.43 -0.19
CA SER A 25 11.53 2.84 0.20
C SER A 25 12.00 3.01 1.65
N LEU A 26 13.03 3.84 1.87
CA LEU A 26 13.60 4.09 3.19
C LEU A 26 13.08 5.42 3.75
N ASN A 27 12.74 5.42 5.03
CA ASN A 27 12.46 6.59 5.85
C ASN A 27 11.45 7.54 5.18
N ASP A 28 11.89 8.68 4.71
CA ASP A 28 11.10 9.74 4.07
C ASP A 28 10.76 9.48 2.59
N THR A 29 11.29 8.41 2.01
CA THR A 29 10.82 7.91 0.71
C THR A 29 9.51 7.16 0.92
N ILE A 30 8.39 7.78 0.57
CA ILE A 30 7.05 7.22 0.86
C ILE A 30 6.79 5.94 0.08
N ILE A 31 6.95 5.98 -1.27
CA ILE A 31 6.71 4.85 -2.18
C ILE A 31 7.71 4.87 -3.35
N HIS A 32 7.70 3.81 -4.14
CA HIS A 32 8.42 3.66 -5.41
C HIS A 32 9.94 3.83 -5.29
N GLY A 33 10.53 3.60 -4.10
CA GLY A 33 11.97 3.62 -3.91
C GLY A 33 12.66 2.63 -4.83
N ILE A 34 13.64 3.11 -5.62
CA ILE A 34 14.42 2.25 -6.53
C ILE A 34 15.50 1.55 -5.72
N PRO A 35 15.53 0.20 -5.71
CA PRO A 35 16.58 -0.55 -5.01
C PRO A 35 17.96 -0.17 -5.54
N SER A 36 18.89 0.14 -4.64
CA SER A 36 20.27 0.47 -4.98
C SER A 36 21.26 -0.19 -4.01
N HIS A 37 22.40 -0.63 -4.53
CA HIS A 37 23.51 -1.11 -3.71
C HIS A 37 24.23 0.02 -2.95
N ASP A 38 24.01 1.27 -3.34
CA ASP A 38 24.60 2.45 -2.69
C ASP A 38 23.84 2.87 -1.43
N ILE A 39 22.62 2.35 -1.23
CA ILE A 39 21.78 2.65 -0.07
C ILE A 39 21.90 1.50 0.92
N VAL A 40 22.52 1.76 2.06
CA VAL A 40 22.74 0.78 3.13
C VAL A 40 21.73 0.99 4.23
N ILE A 41 20.90 -0.02 4.48
CA ILE A 41 19.92 -0.06 5.57
C ILE A 41 20.67 -0.13 6.91
N ARG A 42 20.26 0.67 7.89
CA ARG A 42 20.89 0.80 9.20
C ARG A 42 19.88 0.62 10.34
N PRO A 43 20.32 0.19 11.52
CA PRO A 43 19.47 0.25 12.71
C PRO A 43 18.92 1.67 12.96
N GLY A 44 17.63 1.77 13.16
CA GLY A 44 16.89 3.03 13.27
C GLY A 44 16.08 3.39 12.04
N ASP A 45 16.34 2.75 10.90
CA ASP A 45 15.56 2.97 9.68
C ASP A 45 14.20 2.28 9.74
N ILE A 46 13.26 2.81 8.97
CA ILE A 46 12.06 2.11 8.52
C ILE A 46 12.17 1.81 7.04
N VAL A 47 11.75 0.63 6.63
CA VAL A 47 11.88 0.16 5.23
C VAL A 47 10.53 -0.34 4.75
N SER A 48 9.95 0.34 3.77
CA SER A 48 8.76 -0.13 3.07
C SER A 48 9.18 -0.97 1.88
N ILE A 49 8.70 -2.20 1.85
CA ILE A 49 8.93 -3.15 0.75
C ILE A 49 7.60 -3.41 0.09
N ASP A 50 7.53 -3.14 -1.20
CA ASP A 50 6.35 -3.35 -2.02
C ASP A 50 6.72 -4.25 -3.21
N THR A 51 5.90 -5.27 -3.46
CA THR A 51 6.16 -6.24 -4.52
C THR A 51 4.86 -6.86 -5.04
N GLY A 52 4.77 -6.94 -6.35
CA GLY A 52 3.68 -7.60 -7.04
C GLY A 52 4.13 -8.81 -7.85
N ALA A 53 3.25 -9.79 -7.97
CA ALA A 53 3.46 -10.98 -8.78
C ALA A 53 2.21 -11.38 -9.53
N LYS A 54 2.37 -11.79 -10.80
CA LYS A 54 1.30 -12.39 -11.61
C LYS A 54 1.44 -13.90 -11.60
N VAL A 55 0.40 -14.61 -11.16
CA VAL A 55 0.32 -16.07 -11.12
C VAL A 55 -0.98 -16.51 -11.78
N ASP A 56 -0.92 -17.45 -12.70
CA ASP A 56 -2.08 -17.98 -13.44
C ASP A 56 -2.94 -16.88 -14.10
N GLY A 57 -2.30 -15.79 -14.52
CA GLY A 57 -2.96 -14.68 -15.19
C GLY A 57 -3.60 -13.65 -14.26
N PHE A 58 -3.45 -13.78 -12.94
CA PHE A 58 -3.94 -12.83 -11.95
C PHE A 58 -2.80 -12.20 -11.17
N ASN A 59 -2.99 -10.93 -10.81
CA ASN A 59 -2.02 -10.14 -10.08
C ASN A 59 -2.31 -10.17 -8.58
N GLY A 60 -1.26 -10.30 -7.79
CA GLY A 60 -1.24 -10.04 -6.36
C GLY A 60 -0.28 -8.89 -6.07
N ASP A 61 -0.67 -8.02 -5.18
CA ASP A 61 0.07 -6.84 -4.77
C ASP A 61 0.16 -6.80 -3.24
N ASN A 62 1.36 -6.51 -2.72
CA ASN A 62 1.57 -6.51 -1.27
C ASN A 62 2.71 -5.59 -0.85
N ALA A 63 2.41 -4.69 0.08
CA ALA A 63 3.38 -3.82 0.71
C ALA A 63 3.41 -3.99 2.23
N CYS A 64 4.58 -3.84 2.81
CA CYS A 64 4.75 -3.83 4.26
C CYS A 64 5.95 -2.98 4.66
N THR A 65 5.83 -2.24 5.77
CA THR A 65 6.92 -1.46 6.34
C THR A 65 7.49 -2.16 7.56
N TYR A 66 8.81 -2.25 7.61
CA TYR A 66 9.58 -2.93 8.66
C TYR A 66 10.47 -1.95 9.41
N ALA A 67 10.51 -2.07 10.73
CA ALA A 67 11.49 -1.40 11.56
C ALA A 67 12.83 -2.16 11.52
N VAL A 68 13.93 -1.45 11.37
CA VAL A 68 15.27 -2.02 11.40
C VAL A 68 15.90 -1.82 12.81
N GLY A 69 15.88 -2.87 13.60
CA GLY A 69 16.31 -2.77 14.99
C GLY A 69 15.37 -1.87 15.83
N LYS A 70 15.95 -1.03 16.69
CA LYS A 70 15.19 -0.08 17.48
C LYS A 70 15.04 1.23 16.73
N ILE A 71 13.81 1.61 16.43
CA ILE A 71 13.44 2.89 15.82
C ILE A 71 13.00 3.89 16.90
N ASP A 72 12.84 5.15 16.56
CA ASP A 72 12.28 6.14 17.46
C ASP A 72 10.79 5.93 17.73
N LEU A 73 10.27 6.55 18.77
CA LEU A 73 8.89 6.35 19.22
C LEU A 73 7.86 6.91 18.23
N GLU A 74 8.20 8.00 17.55
CA GLU A 74 7.28 8.62 16.59
C GLU A 74 7.20 7.79 15.31
N ALA A 75 8.32 7.26 14.81
CA ALA A 75 8.34 6.30 13.72
C ALA A 75 7.55 5.03 14.06
N GLN A 76 7.72 4.49 15.27
CA GLN A 76 6.92 3.34 15.71
C GLN A 76 5.43 3.66 15.74
N ARG A 77 5.06 4.83 16.26
CA ARG A 77 3.67 5.29 16.29
C ARG A 77 3.09 5.45 14.87
N LEU A 78 3.87 5.99 13.92
CA LEU A 78 3.47 6.09 12.52
C LEU A 78 3.15 4.70 11.94
N LEU A 79 4.02 3.71 12.15
CA LEU A 79 3.79 2.34 11.67
C LEU A 79 2.54 1.72 12.29
N ASP A 80 2.37 1.86 13.61
CA ASP A 80 1.24 1.28 14.33
C ASP A 80 -0.10 1.91 13.88
N VAL A 81 -0.14 3.24 13.73
CA VAL A 81 -1.32 3.96 13.26
C VAL A 81 -1.65 3.62 11.82
N THR A 82 -0.65 3.58 10.93
CA THR A 82 -0.84 3.21 9.52
C THR A 82 -1.42 1.80 9.39
N LYS A 83 -0.86 0.86 10.13
CA LYS A 83 -1.37 -0.52 10.16
C LYS A 83 -2.79 -0.60 10.70
N ALA A 84 -3.09 0.10 11.78
CA ALA A 84 -4.44 0.14 12.35
C ALA A 84 -5.43 0.78 11.38
N ALA A 85 -5.06 1.87 10.71
CA ALA A 85 -5.87 2.54 9.70
C ALA A 85 -6.19 1.63 8.51
N LEU A 86 -5.22 0.80 8.05
CA LEU A 86 -5.47 -0.21 7.04
C LEU A 86 -6.62 -1.14 7.46
N TYR A 87 -6.59 -1.68 8.68
CA TYR A 87 -7.67 -2.55 9.16
C TYR A 87 -9.00 -1.81 9.30
N LYS A 88 -9.01 -0.52 9.66
CA LYS A 88 -10.23 0.31 9.63
C LYS A 88 -10.80 0.44 8.23
N GLY A 89 -9.95 0.60 7.22
CA GLY A 89 -10.36 0.56 5.81
C GLY A 89 -10.92 -0.80 5.40
N ILE A 90 -10.25 -1.89 5.76
CA ILE A 90 -10.68 -3.27 5.46
C ILE A 90 -12.05 -3.57 6.09
N GLU A 91 -12.32 -3.13 7.31
CA GLU A 91 -13.62 -3.27 7.98
C GLU A 91 -14.77 -2.65 7.14
N GLN A 92 -14.48 -1.64 6.32
CA GLN A 92 -15.44 -1.01 5.42
C GLN A 92 -15.54 -1.69 4.05
N ALA A 93 -14.63 -2.59 3.71
CA ALA A 93 -14.60 -3.29 2.41
C ALA A 93 -15.63 -4.43 2.34
N VAL A 94 -16.89 -4.09 2.59
CA VAL A 94 -18.02 -5.02 2.57
C VAL A 94 -19.00 -4.67 1.45
N ALA A 95 -19.64 -5.69 0.89
CA ALA A 95 -20.62 -5.50 -0.18
C ALA A 95 -21.74 -4.55 0.25
N GLY A 96 -22.04 -3.58 -0.61
CA GLY A 96 -23.05 -2.54 -0.34
C GLY A 96 -22.46 -1.20 0.13
N ASN A 97 -21.33 -1.21 0.80
CA ASN A 97 -20.57 0.01 1.09
C ASN A 97 -19.98 0.61 -0.20
N ARG A 98 -19.31 1.72 -0.07
CA ARG A 98 -18.68 2.44 -1.19
C ARG A 98 -17.19 2.65 -0.94
N ILE A 99 -16.44 2.91 -1.99
CA ILE A 99 -14.99 3.21 -1.90
C ILE A 99 -14.72 4.37 -0.93
N GLY A 100 -15.56 5.41 -0.91
CA GLY A 100 -15.43 6.53 0.01
C GLY A 100 -15.58 6.16 1.49
N ASP A 101 -16.24 5.05 1.81
CA ASP A 101 -16.34 4.57 3.19
C ASP A 101 -14.99 4.04 3.68
N ILE A 102 -14.24 3.35 2.78
CA ILE A 102 -12.87 2.89 3.03
C ILE A 102 -11.95 4.09 3.28
N GLY A 103 -11.91 5.02 2.33
CA GLY A 103 -11.05 6.21 2.41
C GLY A 103 -11.34 7.07 3.64
N TYR A 104 -12.63 7.27 3.95
CA TYR A 104 -13.03 8.02 5.16
C TYR A 104 -12.53 7.35 6.44
N ALA A 105 -12.66 6.03 6.56
CA ALA A 105 -12.23 5.30 7.75
C ALA A 105 -10.70 5.38 7.95
N VAL A 106 -9.93 5.26 6.86
CA VAL A 106 -8.46 5.42 6.89
C VAL A 106 -8.09 6.84 7.29
N GLN A 107 -8.63 7.83 6.58
CA GLN A 107 -8.34 9.24 6.80
C GLN A 107 -8.65 9.67 8.24
N SER A 108 -9.86 9.42 8.71
CA SER A 108 -10.29 9.85 10.03
C SER A 108 -9.41 9.26 11.12
N TYR A 109 -9.06 7.98 11.02
CA TYR A 109 -8.21 7.33 12.01
C TYR A 109 -6.80 7.92 12.06
N CYS A 110 -6.21 8.23 10.90
CA CYS A 110 -4.88 8.82 10.81
C CYS A 110 -4.87 10.28 11.31
N GLU A 111 -5.83 11.09 10.86
CA GLU A 111 -5.94 12.50 11.24
C GLU A 111 -6.23 12.67 12.74
N ASP A 112 -7.08 11.83 13.32
CA ASP A 112 -7.34 11.80 14.78
C ASP A 112 -6.07 11.45 15.58
N ALA A 113 -5.15 10.68 14.98
CA ALA A 113 -3.85 10.39 15.55
C ALA A 113 -2.79 11.48 15.25
N GLY A 114 -3.13 12.53 14.51
CA GLY A 114 -2.23 13.65 14.18
C GLY A 114 -1.32 13.41 12.99
N PHE A 115 -1.62 12.41 12.17
CA PHE A 115 -0.89 12.11 10.92
C PHE A 115 -1.68 12.57 9.68
N SER A 116 -0.97 12.73 8.58
CA SER A 116 -1.54 13.15 7.30
C SER A 116 -1.62 12.01 6.29
N VAL A 117 -2.65 12.01 5.45
CA VAL A 117 -2.84 11.04 4.37
C VAL A 117 -2.30 11.61 3.06
N VAL A 118 -1.44 10.85 2.38
CA VAL A 118 -0.97 11.19 1.03
C VAL A 118 -2.15 11.10 0.06
N ARG A 119 -2.31 12.10 -0.80
CA ARG A 119 -3.46 12.24 -1.70
C ARG A 119 -3.14 11.98 -3.16
N GLU A 120 -1.86 12.06 -3.54
CA GLU A 120 -1.37 11.90 -4.91
C GLU A 120 -1.39 10.46 -5.39
N PHE A 121 -1.36 9.52 -4.46
CA PHE A 121 -1.35 8.09 -4.74
C PHE A 121 -2.47 7.40 -3.97
N VAL A 122 -3.04 6.38 -4.62
CA VAL A 122 -4.23 5.70 -4.14
C VAL A 122 -4.11 4.20 -4.37
N GLY A 123 -4.84 3.41 -3.63
CA GLY A 123 -5.07 2.01 -3.93
C GLY A 123 -5.93 1.83 -5.18
N HIS A 124 -6.15 0.61 -5.60
CA HIS A 124 -6.76 0.32 -6.89
C HIS A 124 -7.47 -1.04 -6.92
N GLY A 125 -8.29 -1.26 -7.93
CA GLY A 125 -8.70 -2.60 -8.31
C GLY A 125 -7.49 -3.40 -8.80
N THR A 126 -7.51 -4.71 -8.62
CA THR A 126 -6.47 -5.60 -9.14
C THR A 126 -7.09 -6.92 -9.61
N GLY A 127 -6.51 -7.54 -10.62
CA GLY A 127 -7.04 -8.77 -11.18
C GLY A 127 -6.18 -9.26 -12.34
N ARG A 128 -6.68 -9.17 -13.56
CA ARG A 128 -5.91 -9.53 -14.76
C ARG A 128 -4.85 -8.51 -15.11
N GLU A 129 -5.15 -7.23 -14.83
CA GLU A 129 -4.16 -6.16 -14.84
C GLU A 129 -3.75 -5.84 -13.39
N LEU A 130 -2.56 -5.26 -13.22
CA LEU A 130 -2.07 -4.88 -11.90
C LEU A 130 -2.93 -3.75 -11.33
N HIS A 131 -3.18 -2.74 -12.13
CA HIS A 131 -4.03 -1.61 -11.78
C HIS A 131 -5.32 -1.65 -12.60
N GLU A 132 -6.43 -1.83 -11.93
CA GLU A 132 -7.78 -1.83 -12.49
C GLU A 132 -8.66 -0.83 -11.73
N ASP A 133 -9.76 -0.43 -12.35
CA ASP A 133 -10.81 0.30 -11.64
C ASP A 133 -11.46 -0.56 -10.53
N PRO A 134 -11.94 0.06 -9.46
CA PRO A 134 -11.91 1.48 -9.15
C PRO A 134 -10.61 1.91 -8.47
N GLU A 135 -10.28 3.20 -8.54
CA GLU A 135 -9.34 3.80 -7.59
C GLU A 135 -9.87 3.66 -6.14
N VAL A 136 -8.95 3.45 -5.20
CA VAL A 136 -9.24 3.28 -3.77
C VAL A 136 -8.45 4.31 -2.96
N PRO A 137 -8.89 5.58 -2.94
CA PRO A 137 -8.21 6.63 -2.16
C PRO A 137 -8.22 6.33 -0.66
N ASN A 138 -7.14 6.74 0.01
CA ASN A 138 -7.01 6.66 1.46
C ASN A 138 -7.70 7.84 2.19
N TYR A 139 -8.53 8.56 1.48
CA TYR A 139 -9.34 9.70 1.95
C TYR A 139 -10.69 9.70 1.23
N GLY A 140 -11.66 10.41 1.79
CA GLY A 140 -12.96 10.49 1.14
C GLY A 140 -14.11 10.86 2.06
N HIS A 141 -15.31 10.63 1.58
CA HIS A 141 -16.55 10.88 2.29
C HIS A 141 -17.42 9.64 2.35
N GLN A 142 -18.01 9.37 3.51
CA GLN A 142 -18.93 8.26 3.69
C GLN A 142 -20.07 8.28 2.65
N GLY A 143 -20.41 7.11 2.15
CA GLY A 143 -21.48 6.92 1.19
C GLY A 143 -21.19 7.48 -0.22
N ARG A 144 -19.93 7.78 -0.56
CA ARG A 144 -19.54 8.33 -1.87
C ARG A 144 -18.67 7.34 -2.65
N GLY A 145 -18.58 7.58 -3.95
CA GLY A 145 -17.79 6.77 -4.87
C GLY A 145 -18.47 5.48 -5.34
N PRO A 146 -17.76 4.64 -6.09
CA PRO A 146 -18.24 3.35 -6.57
C PRO A 146 -18.73 2.44 -5.44
N ARG A 147 -19.77 1.64 -5.73
CA ARG A 147 -20.31 0.67 -4.79
C ARG A 147 -19.46 -0.59 -4.80
N LEU A 148 -19.14 -1.10 -3.62
CA LEU A 148 -18.50 -2.40 -3.46
C LEU A 148 -19.51 -3.52 -3.75
N VAL A 149 -19.11 -4.44 -4.61
CA VAL A 149 -19.93 -5.61 -4.97
C VAL A 149 -19.14 -6.89 -4.74
N PRO A 150 -19.83 -8.03 -4.47
CA PRO A 150 -19.16 -9.32 -4.32
C PRO A 150 -18.31 -9.67 -5.54
N GLY A 151 -17.11 -10.19 -5.31
CA GLY A 151 -16.16 -10.58 -6.36
C GLY A 151 -15.17 -9.49 -6.77
N MET A 152 -15.29 -8.27 -6.27
CA MET A 152 -14.25 -7.26 -6.44
C MET A 152 -12.99 -7.65 -5.68
N THR A 153 -11.84 -7.45 -6.32
CA THR A 153 -10.52 -7.53 -5.70
C THR A 153 -9.90 -6.15 -5.75
N ILE A 154 -9.49 -5.63 -4.60
CA ILE A 154 -8.94 -4.27 -4.47
C ILE A 154 -7.69 -4.26 -3.59
N ALA A 155 -6.76 -3.37 -3.87
CA ALA A 155 -5.65 -3.02 -3.01
C ALA A 155 -6.06 -1.82 -2.13
N ILE A 156 -5.90 -1.97 -0.82
CA ILE A 156 -6.09 -0.89 0.17
C ILE A 156 -4.70 -0.63 0.75
N GLU A 157 -4.14 0.52 0.46
CA GLU A 157 -2.72 0.79 0.70
C GLU A 157 -2.51 2.19 1.30
N PRO A 158 -2.75 2.35 2.61
CA PRO A 158 -2.57 3.62 3.28
C PRO A 158 -1.13 4.12 3.17
N MET A 159 -0.96 5.32 2.64
CA MET A 159 0.30 6.06 2.58
C MET A 159 0.16 7.26 3.51
N ILE A 160 0.90 7.21 4.62
CA ILE A 160 0.72 8.11 5.76
C ILE A 160 2.04 8.80 6.08
N CYS A 161 1.97 10.07 6.41
CA CYS A 161 3.12 10.89 6.80
C CYS A 161 2.81 11.77 8.02
N GLN A 162 3.87 12.29 8.61
CA GLN A 162 3.80 13.27 9.71
C GLN A 162 3.31 14.62 9.22
#